data_f33704f0789ffbe28f1b6d11d405f649
#
_entry.id   f33704f0789ffbe28f1b6d11d405f649
#
_cell.length_a   1.000
_cell.length_b   1.000
_cell.length_c   1.000
_cell.angle_alpha   90.00
_cell.angle_beta   90.00
_cell.angle_gamma   90.00
#
_symmetry.space_group_name_H-M   'P 1'
#
loop_
_entity.id
_entity.type
_entity.pdbx_description
1 polymer ?
#
loop_
_entity_poly.entity_id
_entity_poly.type
_entity_poly.pdbx_seq_one_letter_code
_entity_poly.pdbx_strand_id
1 'polypeptide(L)'
;AREVARVARGTADRVVALERPNLALRGGVWALVVGLVAVLFVVAPALHLSWQIRAGTELIQTLDASLEALFFIGGVMLFLITLESRLKRRRALAALHELRALAHIVDMHQLTKDPDVLLASGPRTESSPERTMTDFELNRYLDYSTELLALIGKVAALYSARMSDAVVLAAVDEVEELTTGLSHKIWQKIAIVRDAADRKVQSKTPPRKTLGAGTSGAKLRARR
;
A
#
# COMPACT_ATOMS: atom_id res chain seq x y z
N ALA A 1 -15.48 3.99 6.15
CA ALA A 1 -14.65 4.19 7.35
C ALA A 1 -14.50 2.91 8.19
N ARG A 2 -15.59 2.24 8.63
CA ARG A 2 -15.51 1.03 9.49
C ARG A 2 -14.77 -0.13 8.83
N GLU A 3 -14.97 -0.35 7.53
CA GLU A 3 -14.32 -1.42 6.77
C GLU A 3 -12.80 -1.19 6.67
N VAL A 4 -12.37 0.03 6.35
CA VAL A 4 -10.95 0.37 6.27
C VAL A 4 -10.29 0.31 7.64
N ALA A 5 -10.97 0.74 8.71
CA ALA A 5 -10.46 0.60 10.06
C ALA A 5 -10.34 -0.89 10.49
N ARG A 6 -11.18 -1.77 9.97
CA ARG A 6 -11.09 -3.22 10.17
C ARG A 6 -9.89 -3.79 9.40
N VAL A 7 -9.76 -3.43 8.13
CA VAL A 7 -8.63 -3.86 7.29
C VAL A 7 -7.31 -3.31 7.85
N ALA A 8 -7.25 -2.05 8.25
CA ALA A 8 -6.04 -1.46 8.83
C ALA A 8 -5.60 -2.17 10.12
N ARG A 9 -6.54 -2.48 11.03
CA ARG A 9 -6.23 -3.27 12.24
C ARG A 9 -5.79 -4.69 11.90
N GLY A 10 -6.52 -5.38 11.04
CA GLY A 10 -6.15 -6.72 10.59
C GLY A 10 -4.81 -6.74 9.85
N THR A 11 -4.44 -5.66 9.17
CA THR A 11 -3.16 -5.54 8.47
C THR A 11 -2.01 -5.28 9.45
N ALA A 12 -2.20 -4.44 10.46
CA ALA A 12 -1.20 -4.23 11.50
C ALA A 12 -0.88 -5.54 12.22
N ASP A 13 -1.89 -6.34 12.57
CA ASP A 13 -1.71 -7.66 13.18
C ASP A 13 -1.01 -8.64 12.23
N ARG A 14 -1.33 -8.62 10.93
CA ARG A 14 -0.67 -9.45 9.90
C ARG A 14 0.78 -9.05 9.70
N VAL A 15 1.10 -7.76 9.69
CA VAL A 15 2.48 -7.26 9.56
C VAL A 15 3.32 -7.71 10.75
N VAL A 16 2.79 -7.61 11.97
CA VAL A 16 3.44 -8.13 13.18
C VAL A 16 3.60 -9.65 13.12
N ALA A 17 2.61 -10.37 12.59
CA ALA A 17 2.68 -11.83 12.41
C ALA A 17 3.74 -12.27 11.38
N LEU A 18 4.05 -11.43 10.37
CA LEU A 18 5.11 -11.69 9.39
C LEU A 18 6.52 -11.62 10.00
N GLU A 19 6.71 -10.84 11.07
CA GLU A 19 7.99 -10.81 11.80
C GLU A 19 8.25 -12.10 12.59
N ARG A 20 7.20 -12.76 13.05
CA ARG A 20 7.37 -13.98 13.83
C ARG A 20 7.99 -15.05 12.95
N PRO A 21 9.16 -15.59 13.35
CA PRO A 21 9.72 -16.74 12.64
C PRO A 21 8.70 -17.87 12.68
N ASN A 22 8.42 -18.47 11.53
CA ASN A 22 7.59 -19.67 11.49
C ASN A 22 8.33 -20.81 12.18
N LEU A 23 8.19 -20.92 13.53
CA LEU A 23 8.87 -21.93 14.35
C LEU A 23 8.55 -23.35 13.85
N ALA A 24 7.34 -23.59 13.35
CA ALA A 24 6.96 -24.86 12.76
C ALA A 24 7.78 -25.18 11.50
N LEU A 25 7.98 -24.17 10.63
CA LEU A 25 8.74 -24.32 9.39
C LEU A 25 10.24 -24.49 9.71
N ARG A 26 10.77 -23.69 10.62
CA ARG A 26 12.15 -23.81 11.09
C ARG A 26 12.38 -25.13 11.84
N GLY A 27 11.46 -25.54 12.69
CA GLY A 27 11.51 -26.85 13.36
C GLY A 27 11.48 -28.00 12.36
N GLY A 28 10.63 -27.94 11.33
CA GLY A 28 10.61 -28.94 10.25
C GLY A 28 11.91 -28.98 9.44
N VAL A 29 12.49 -27.80 9.14
CA VAL A 29 13.82 -27.71 8.48
C VAL A 29 14.91 -28.35 9.33
N TRP A 30 14.97 -27.99 10.62
CA TRP A 30 15.95 -28.57 11.55
C TRP A 30 15.76 -30.07 11.72
N ALA A 31 14.51 -30.55 11.83
CA ALA A 31 14.23 -31.97 11.93
C ALA A 31 14.67 -32.72 10.68
N LEU A 32 14.49 -32.14 9.49
CA LEU A 32 14.94 -32.73 8.23
C LEU A 32 16.46 -32.76 8.11
N VAL A 33 17.15 -31.67 8.51
CA VAL A 33 18.60 -31.59 8.53
C VAL A 33 19.18 -32.60 9.51
N VAL A 34 18.65 -32.66 10.74
CA VAL A 34 19.09 -33.64 11.74
C VAL A 34 18.81 -35.08 11.29
N GLY A 35 17.63 -35.31 10.68
CA GLY A 35 17.30 -36.64 10.13
C GLY A 35 18.26 -37.06 9.02
N LEU A 36 18.60 -36.12 8.09
CA LEU A 36 19.53 -36.37 7.02
C LEU A 36 20.95 -36.67 7.54
N VAL A 37 21.43 -35.90 8.52
CA VAL A 37 22.70 -36.11 9.17
C VAL A 37 22.71 -37.46 9.92
N ALA A 38 21.63 -37.81 10.61
CA ALA A 38 21.49 -39.08 11.29
C ALA A 38 21.54 -40.27 10.31
N VAL A 39 20.86 -40.16 9.18
CA VAL A 39 20.92 -41.18 8.10
C VAL A 39 22.35 -41.33 7.59
N LEU A 40 23.06 -40.23 7.39
CA LEU A 40 24.46 -40.24 6.93
C LEU A 40 25.35 -40.95 7.94
N PHE A 41 25.14 -40.70 9.25
CA PHE A 41 25.90 -41.35 10.34
C PHE A 41 25.59 -42.85 10.50
N VAL A 42 24.36 -43.27 10.17
CA VAL A 42 23.96 -44.68 10.23
C VAL A 42 24.46 -45.44 8.99
N VAL A 43 24.38 -44.80 7.83
CA VAL A 43 24.73 -45.44 6.55
C VAL A 43 26.23 -45.47 6.32
N ALA A 44 27.00 -44.48 6.77
CA ALA A 44 28.44 -44.42 6.61
C ALA A 44 29.21 -45.64 7.20
N PRO A 45 28.91 -46.12 8.43
CA PRO A 45 29.52 -47.34 8.96
C PRO A 45 29.02 -48.62 8.25
N ALA A 46 27.75 -48.62 7.81
CA ALA A 46 27.16 -49.78 7.10
C ALA A 46 27.77 -49.98 5.71
N LEU A 47 28.26 -48.92 5.07
CA LEU A 47 28.98 -48.96 3.82
C LEU A 47 30.45 -49.48 3.99
N HIS A 48 30.83 -49.95 5.21
CA HIS A 48 32.18 -50.42 5.48
C HIS A 48 33.23 -49.46 4.90
N LEU A 49 33.16 -48.20 5.27
CA LEU A 49 34.24 -47.24 4.97
C LEU A 49 35.48 -47.71 5.77
N SER A 50 36.10 -48.80 5.24
CA SER A 50 37.38 -49.26 5.72
C SER A 50 38.38 -48.17 5.43
N TRP A 51 38.98 -47.59 6.45
CA TRP A 51 40.04 -46.57 6.32
C TRP A 51 41.28 -47.10 5.60
N GLN A 52 41.21 -48.32 5.10
CA GLN A 52 42.27 -48.95 4.30
C GLN A 52 41.98 -48.68 2.81
N ILE A 53 42.35 -47.48 2.36
CA ILE A 53 42.35 -47.10 0.93
C ILE A 53 43.42 -47.97 0.25
N ARG A 54 43.01 -49.08 -0.36
CA ARG A 54 43.90 -50.01 -1.03
C ARG A 54 44.09 -49.74 -2.54
N ALA A 55 43.26 -48.91 -3.13
CA ALA A 55 43.39 -48.54 -4.56
C ALA A 55 42.93 -47.07 -4.80
N GLY A 56 43.61 -46.38 -5.72
CA GLY A 56 43.29 -45.00 -6.06
C GLY A 56 41.87 -44.82 -6.61
N THR A 57 41.27 -45.87 -7.16
CA THR A 57 39.87 -45.87 -7.65
C THR A 57 38.83 -45.75 -6.53
N GLU A 58 39.07 -46.34 -5.34
CA GLU A 58 38.17 -46.22 -4.19
C GLU A 58 38.16 -44.81 -3.59
N LEU A 59 39.32 -44.13 -3.62
CA LEU A 59 39.42 -42.74 -3.20
C LEU A 59 38.61 -41.82 -4.11
N ILE A 60 38.69 -42.00 -5.41
CA ILE A 60 37.94 -41.21 -6.41
C ILE A 60 36.44 -41.41 -6.22
N GLN A 61 35.97 -42.65 -6.08
CA GLN A 61 34.56 -42.96 -5.86
C GLN A 61 34.01 -42.36 -4.52
N THR A 62 34.82 -42.40 -3.46
CA THR A 62 34.45 -41.83 -2.17
C THR A 62 34.35 -40.29 -2.24
N LEU A 63 35.27 -39.64 -2.96
CA LEU A 63 35.26 -38.20 -3.20
C LEU A 63 34.05 -37.79 -4.04
N ASP A 64 33.73 -38.53 -5.09
CA ASP A 64 32.60 -38.29 -5.98
C ASP A 64 31.27 -38.39 -5.21
N ALA A 65 31.05 -39.50 -4.48
CA ALA A 65 29.88 -39.69 -3.63
C ALA A 65 29.76 -38.61 -2.54
N SER A 66 30.88 -38.16 -1.95
CA SER A 66 30.88 -37.11 -0.95
C SER A 66 30.52 -35.75 -1.53
N LEU A 67 31.00 -35.45 -2.74
CA LEU A 67 30.70 -34.21 -3.46
C LEU A 67 29.21 -34.17 -3.87
N GLU A 68 28.68 -35.28 -4.38
CA GLU A 68 27.27 -35.41 -4.74
C GLU A 68 26.37 -35.21 -3.53
N ALA A 69 26.69 -35.87 -2.41
CA ALA A 69 25.94 -35.69 -1.14
C ALA A 69 25.97 -34.22 -0.65
N LEU A 70 27.14 -33.57 -0.69
CA LEU A 70 27.30 -32.17 -0.30
C LEU A 70 26.47 -31.24 -1.20
N PHE A 71 26.47 -31.48 -2.51
CA PHE A 71 25.69 -30.70 -3.47
C PHE A 71 24.20 -30.86 -3.23
N PHE A 72 23.73 -32.07 -2.99
CA PHE A 72 22.32 -32.34 -2.71
C PHE A 72 21.86 -31.71 -1.38
N ILE A 73 22.64 -31.88 -0.31
CA ILE A 73 22.35 -31.29 1.01
C ILE A 73 22.35 -29.76 0.91
N GLY A 74 23.36 -29.19 0.25
CA GLY A 74 23.46 -27.74 0.04
C GLY A 74 22.26 -27.19 -0.75
N GLY A 75 21.84 -27.88 -1.81
CA GLY A 75 20.68 -27.51 -2.63
C GLY A 75 19.37 -27.56 -1.83
N VAL A 76 19.13 -28.61 -1.06
CA VAL A 76 17.97 -28.73 -0.20
C VAL A 76 17.97 -27.65 0.88
N MET A 77 19.11 -27.37 1.50
CA MET A 77 19.22 -26.32 2.53
C MET A 77 18.95 -24.93 1.97
N LEU A 78 19.49 -24.61 0.80
CA LEU A 78 19.23 -23.36 0.11
C LEU A 78 17.74 -23.22 -0.27
N PHE A 79 17.13 -24.30 -0.77
CA PHE A 79 15.70 -24.32 -1.06
C PHE A 79 14.84 -24.02 0.17
N LEU A 80 15.15 -24.65 1.31
CA LEU A 80 14.39 -24.47 2.56
C LEU A 80 14.54 -23.05 3.13
N ILE A 81 15.75 -22.47 3.08
CA ILE A 81 15.97 -21.08 3.50
C ILE A 81 15.17 -20.10 2.63
N THR A 82 15.15 -20.34 1.33
CA THR A 82 14.40 -19.47 0.38
C THR A 82 12.89 -19.66 0.46
N LEU A 83 12.42 -20.81 0.93
CA LEU A 83 10.98 -21.11 1.03
C LEU A 83 10.27 -20.18 2.04
N GLU A 84 10.89 -19.92 3.20
CA GLU A 84 10.31 -19.00 4.20
C GLU A 84 10.14 -17.59 3.64
N SER A 85 11.17 -17.07 2.96
CA SER A 85 11.11 -15.73 2.35
C SER A 85 10.08 -15.65 1.23
N ARG A 86 9.97 -16.68 0.38
CA ARG A 86 8.94 -16.76 -0.67
C ARG A 86 7.52 -16.75 -0.09
N LEU A 87 7.31 -17.47 1.01
CA LEU A 87 5.98 -17.54 1.65
C LEU A 87 5.61 -16.18 2.28
N LYS A 88 6.55 -15.52 2.96
CA LYS A 88 6.37 -14.18 3.51
C LYS A 88 6.07 -13.16 2.40
N ARG A 89 6.83 -13.19 1.30
CA ARG A 89 6.58 -12.34 0.13
C ARG A 89 5.16 -12.52 -0.43
N ARG A 90 4.72 -13.76 -0.65
CA ARG A 90 3.37 -14.04 -1.17
C ARG A 90 2.27 -13.46 -0.28
N ARG A 91 2.41 -13.58 1.04
CA ARG A 91 1.45 -13.03 2.01
C ARG A 91 1.43 -11.51 2.00
N ALA A 92 2.60 -10.86 1.94
CA ALA A 92 2.70 -9.42 1.85
C ALA A 92 2.07 -8.88 0.55
N LEU A 93 2.39 -9.48 -0.59
CA LEU A 93 1.83 -9.09 -1.88
C LEU A 93 0.30 -9.25 -1.91
N ALA A 94 -0.24 -10.34 -1.38
CA ALA A 94 -1.68 -10.53 -1.29
C ALA A 94 -2.38 -9.41 -0.49
N ALA A 95 -1.78 -8.99 0.63
CA ALA A 95 -2.32 -7.90 1.43
C ALA A 95 -2.18 -6.53 0.73
N LEU A 96 -1.08 -6.27 0.01
CA LEU A 96 -0.91 -5.05 -0.78
C LEU A 96 -1.92 -4.98 -1.95
N HIS A 97 -2.23 -6.11 -2.59
CA HIS A 97 -3.31 -6.18 -3.59
C HIS A 97 -4.69 -5.86 -3.00
N GLU A 98 -4.96 -6.30 -1.76
CA GLU A 98 -6.19 -5.94 -1.05
C GLU A 98 -6.27 -4.42 -0.80
N LEU A 99 -5.16 -3.79 -0.36
CA LEU A 99 -5.09 -2.34 -0.17
C LEU A 99 -5.27 -1.56 -1.48
N ARG A 100 -4.67 -2.02 -2.57
CA ARG A 100 -4.86 -1.45 -3.91
C ARG A 100 -6.32 -1.54 -4.36
N ALA A 101 -6.97 -2.67 -4.16
CA ALA A 101 -8.38 -2.84 -4.48
C ALA A 101 -9.27 -1.87 -3.67
N LEU A 102 -8.97 -1.65 -2.39
CA LEU A 102 -9.67 -0.65 -1.57
C LEU A 102 -9.50 0.77 -2.09
N ALA A 103 -8.30 1.15 -2.56
CA ALA A 103 -8.07 2.46 -3.17
C ALA A 103 -8.93 2.64 -4.43
N HIS A 104 -9.02 1.62 -5.29
CA HIS A 104 -9.90 1.66 -6.46
C HIS A 104 -11.39 1.72 -6.09
N ILE A 105 -11.83 1.07 -5.03
CA ILE A 105 -13.21 1.18 -4.54
C ILE A 105 -13.51 2.62 -4.11
N VAL A 106 -12.58 3.30 -3.42
CA VAL A 106 -12.74 4.71 -3.06
C VAL A 106 -12.88 5.58 -4.31
N ASP A 107 -12.04 5.36 -5.33
CA ASP A 107 -12.11 6.09 -6.60
C ASP A 107 -13.44 5.85 -7.33
N MET A 108 -13.87 4.59 -7.44
CA MET A 108 -15.12 4.23 -8.11
C MET A 108 -16.35 4.89 -7.48
N HIS A 109 -16.39 5.01 -6.14
CA HIS A 109 -17.50 5.67 -5.46
C HIS A 109 -17.57 7.19 -5.71
N GLN A 110 -16.52 7.79 -6.25
CA GLN A 110 -16.46 9.22 -6.55
C GLN A 110 -16.87 9.55 -7.98
N LEU A 111 -17.00 8.56 -8.89
CA LEU A 111 -17.37 8.78 -10.29
C LEU A 111 -18.75 9.47 -10.43
N THR A 112 -19.70 9.12 -9.56
CA THR A 112 -21.05 9.69 -9.56
C THR A 112 -21.17 11.01 -8.78
N LYS A 113 -20.07 11.49 -8.17
CA LYS A 113 -20.03 12.66 -7.28
C LYS A 113 -19.06 13.71 -7.80
N ASP A 114 -19.15 13.96 -9.12
CA ASP A 114 -18.35 14.98 -9.77
C ASP A 114 -18.91 16.39 -9.48
N PRO A 115 -18.10 17.31 -8.94
CA PRO A 115 -18.52 18.68 -8.69
C PRO A 115 -19.00 19.39 -9.94
N ASP A 116 -18.39 19.14 -11.10
CA ASP A 116 -18.77 19.78 -12.35
C ASP A 116 -20.21 19.43 -12.77
N VAL A 117 -20.62 18.17 -12.57
CA VAL A 117 -22.01 17.73 -12.81
C VAL A 117 -22.97 18.33 -11.79
N LEU A 118 -22.51 18.53 -10.54
CA LEU A 118 -23.33 19.10 -9.46
C LEU A 118 -23.49 20.61 -9.58
N LEU A 119 -22.49 21.31 -10.13
CA LEU A 119 -22.45 22.76 -10.27
C LEU A 119 -22.97 23.23 -11.64
N ALA A 120 -22.95 22.36 -12.66
CA ALA A 120 -23.45 22.67 -13.98
C ALA A 120 -24.95 22.97 -13.95
N SER A 121 -25.33 24.14 -14.48
CA SER A 121 -26.73 24.58 -14.63
C SER A 121 -27.39 24.00 -15.90
N GLY A 122 -26.82 22.98 -16.52
CA GLY A 122 -27.31 22.37 -17.75
C GLY A 122 -28.59 21.54 -17.58
N PRO A 123 -29.31 21.26 -18.66
CA PRO A 123 -30.50 20.41 -18.63
C PRO A 123 -30.10 18.99 -18.21
N ARG A 124 -30.83 18.44 -17.27
CA ARG A 124 -30.62 17.04 -16.80
C ARG A 124 -31.17 16.09 -17.85
N THR A 125 -30.42 15.04 -18.15
CA THR A 125 -30.88 13.91 -18.95
C THR A 125 -31.54 12.87 -18.05
N GLU A 126 -32.34 11.98 -18.62
CA GLU A 126 -33.06 10.93 -17.92
C GLU A 126 -32.09 9.96 -17.18
N SER A 127 -30.86 9.83 -17.70
CA SER A 127 -29.79 9.01 -17.11
C SER A 127 -28.88 9.79 -16.12
N SER A 128 -29.17 11.06 -15.82
CA SER A 128 -28.37 11.84 -14.88
C SER A 128 -28.62 11.35 -13.44
N PRO A 129 -27.58 11.03 -12.64
CA PRO A 129 -27.75 10.59 -11.27
C PRO A 129 -28.41 11.67 -10.40
N GLU A 130 -29.27 11.25 -9.47
CA GLU A 130 -29.94 12.17 -8.56
C GLU A 130 -28.92 12.87 -7.65
N ARG A 131 -29.17 14.18 -7.43
CA ARG A 131 -28.37 14.97 -6.49
C ARG A 131 -28.87 14.72 -5.06
N THR A 132 -28.20 13.81 -4.36
CA THR A 132 -28.59 13.43 -2.98
C THR A 132 -27.81 14.19 -1.91
N MET A 133 -26.77 14.96 -2.27
CA MET A 133 -25.86 15.63 -1.33
C MET A 133 -25.90 17.15 -1.50
N THR A 134 -25.84 17.85 -0.39
CA THR A 134 -25.58 19.29 -0.33
C THR A 134 -24.10 19.59 -0.61
N ASP A 135 -23.77 20.85 -0.96
CA ASP A 135 -22.36 21.27 -1.18
C ASP A 135 -21.48 20.98 0.05
N PHE A 136 -22.04 21.12 1.27
CA PHE A 136 -21.35 20.81 2.51
C PHE A 136 -21.09 19.31 2.68
N GLU A 137 -22.10 18.48 2.44
CA GLU A 137 -21.98 17.02 2.55
C GLU A 137 -21.02 16.47 1.49
N LEU A 138 -21.04 17.03 0.29
CA LEU A 138 -20.08 16.65 -0.77
C LEU A 138 -18.64 16.97 -0.35
N ASN A 139 -18.39 18.18 0.17
CA ASN A 139 -17.05 18.56 0.64
C ASN A 139 -16.56 17.63 1.75
N ARG A 140 -17.43 17.33 2.74
CA ARG A 140 -17.09 16.38 3.82
C ARG A 140 -16.85 14.97 3.31
N TYR A 141 -17.59 14.52 2.32
CA TYR A 141 -17.38 13.23 1.68
C TYR A 141 -16.03 13.15 0.99
N LEU A 142 -15.65 14.20 0.27
CA LEU A 142 -14.35 14.29 -0.42
C LEU A 142 -13.19 14.35 0.61
N ASP A 143 -13.32 15.11 1.69
CA ASP A 143 -12.34 15.15 2.79
C ASP A 143 -12.13 13.75 3.39
N TYR A 144 -13.21 13.03 3.73
CA TYR A 144 -13.10 11.66 4.24
C TYR A 144 -12.49 10.69 3.24
N SER A 145 -12.70 10.89 1.95
CA SER A 145 -12.12 10.06 0.91
C SER A 145 -10.60 10.23 0.84
N THR A 146 -10.09 11.46 0.97
CA THR A 146 -8.64 11.73 1.03
C THR A 146 -8.00 11.16 2.29
N GLU A 147 -8.64 11.30 3.45
CA GLU A 147 -8.16 10.70 4.71
C GLU A 147 -8.08 9.18 4.59
N LEU A 148 -9.06 8.58 3.92
CA LEU A 148 -9.10 7.13 3.71
C LEU A 148 -7.96 6.65 2.82
N LEU A 149 -7.69 7.36 1.72
CA LEU A 149 -6.57 7.08 0.83
C LEU A 149 -5.23 7.25 1.55
N ALA A 150 -5.08 8.30 2.35
CA ALA A 150 -3.88 8.51 3.17
C ALA A 150 -3.66 7.37 4.18
N LEU A 151 -4.72 6.83 4.78
CA LEU A 151 -4.63 5.66 5.66
C LEU A 151 -4.22 4.40 4.89
N ILE A 152 -4.74 4.18 3.68
CA ILE A 152 -4.36 3.04 2.84
C ILE A 152 -2.86 3.11 2.51
N GLY A 153 -2.34 4.27 2.08
CA GLY A 153 -0.91 4.45 1.82
C GLY A 153 -0.05 4.21 3.06
N LYS A 154 -0.42 4.77 4.22
CA LYS A 154 0.30 4.54 5.48
C LYS A 154 0.31 3.07 5.91
N VAL A 155 -0.78 2.34 5.68
CA VAL A 155 -0.84 0.90 5.97
C VAL A 155 0.06 0.12 5.01
N ALA A 156 0.13 0.52 3.73
CA ALA A 156 1.07 -0.07 2.77
C ALA A 156 2.53 0.17 3.20
N ALA A 157 2.87 1.39 3.65
CA ALA A 157 4.20 1.74 4.14
C ALA A 157 4.67 0.88 5.33
N LEU A 158 3.77 0.31 6.14
CA LEU A 158 4.17 -0.61 7.23
C LEU A 158 4.89 -1.86 6.71
N TYR A 159 4.59 -2.29 5.47
CA TYR A 159 5.29 -3.44 4.88
C TYR A 159 6.72 -3.10 4.48
N SER A 160 6.99 -1.89 3.97
CA SER A 160 8.36 -1.46 3.63
C SER A 160 9.26 -1.33 4.86
N ALA A 161 8.70 -0.92 6.00
CA ALA A 161 9.43 -0.83 7.26
C ALA A 161 9.89 -2.19 7.81
N ARG A 162 9.26 -3.29 7.37
CA ARG A 162 9.44 -4.64 7.93
C ARG A 162 10.03 -5.65 6.97
N MET A 163 10.04 -5.36 5.68
CA MET A 163 10.49 -6.28 4.63
C MET A 163 11.39 -5.55 3.63
N SER A 164 12.64 -6.00 3.52
CA SER A 164 13.62 -5.49 2.55
C SER A 164 13.57 -6.23 1.21
N ASP A 165 12.44 -6.87 0.88
CA ASP A 165 12.26 -7.59 -0.38
C ASP A 165 11.91 -6.61 -1.49
N ALA A 166 12.72 -6.55 -2.55
CA ALA A 166 12.58 -5.58 -3.64
C ALA A 166 11.20 -5.65 -4.33
N VAL A 167 10.60 -6.84 -4.44
CA VAL A 167 9.27 -7.01 -5.06
C VAL A 167 8.17 -6.45 -4.16
N VAL A 168 8.31 -6.63 -2.84
CA VAL A 168 7.36 -6.05 -1.86
C VAL A 168 7.49 -4.54 -1.82
N LEU A 169 8.72 -4.00 -1.83
CA LEU A 169 8.96 -2.56 -1.86
C LEU A 169 8.34 -1.91 -3.10
N ALA A 170 8.55 -2.49 -4.29
CA ALA A 170 7.93 -2.00 -5.52
C ALA A 170 6.40 -2.01 -5.45
N ALA A 171 5.80 -3.05 -4.86
CA ALA A 171 4.34 -3.11 -4.68
C ALA A 171 3.83 -2.09 -3.65
N VAL A 172 4.62 -1.73 -2.63
CA VAL A 172 4.31 -0.63 -1.71
C VAL A 172 4.32 0.70 -2.45
N ASP A 173 5.38 0.97 -3.22
CA ASP A 173 5.52 2.20 -4.02
C ASP A 173 4.32 2.37 -4.98
N GLU A 174 3.89 1.30 -5.64
CA GLU A 174 2.69 1.33 -6.51
C GLU A 174 1.41 1.73 -5.74
N VAL A 175 1.22 1.25 -4.51
CA VAL A 175 0.05 1.62 -3.70
C VAL A 175 0.15 3.06 -3.22
N GLU A 176 1.33 3.53 -2.81
CA GLU A 176 1.56 4.91 -2.38
C GLU A 176 1.37 5.89 -3.55
N GLU A 177 1.89 5.59 -4.73
CA GLU A 177 1.70 6.39 -5.94
C GLU A 177 0.21 6.47 -6.32
N LEU A 178 -0.50 5.33 -6.33
CA LEU A 178 -1.93 5.28 -6.61
C LEU A 178 -2.72 6.14 -5.63
N THR A 179 -2.51 5.97 -4.32
CA THR A 179 -3.27 6.71 -3.29
C THR A 179 -2.95 8.20 -3.31
N THR A 180 -1.72 8.58 -3.60
CA THR A 180 -1.31 9.97 -3.77
C THR A 180 -1.95 10.59 -5.01
N GLY A 181 -1.91 9.90 -6.14
CA GLY A 181 -2.53 10.36 -7.39
C GLY A 181 -4.05 10.54 -7.27
N LEU A 182 -4.74 9.59 -6.62
CA LEU A 182 -6.16 9.69 -6.33
C LEU A 182 -6.49 10.84 -5.36
N SER A 183 -5.70 11.01 -4.33
CA SER A 183 -5.86 12.12 -3.38
C SER A 183 -5.71 13.47 -4.08
N HIS A 184 -4.78 13.60 -5.01
CA HIS A 184 -4.58 14.82 -5.80
C HIS A 184 -5.81 15.17 -6.65
N LYS A 185 -6.40 14.18 -7.32
CA LYS A 185 -7.66 14.36 -8.07
C LYS A 185 -8.81 14.82 -7.16
N ILE A 186 -8.90 14.28 -5.94
CA ILE A 186 -9.93 14.67 -4.98
C ILE A 186 -9.71 16.12 -4.51
N TRP A 187 -8.47 16.51 -4.25
CA TRP A 187 -8.13 17.89 -3.89
C TRP A 187 -8.54 18.89 -4.96
N GLN A 188 -8.37 18.56 -6.24
CA GLN A 188 -8.87 19.38 -7.34
C GLN A 188 -10.41 19.54 -7.28
N LYS A 189 -11.14 18.46 -7.01
CA LYS A 189 -12.59 18.49 -6.82
C LYS A 189 -13.02 19.37 -5.64
N ILE A 190 -12.33 19.27 -4.51
CA ILE A 190 -12.58 20.11 -3.33
C ILE A 190 -12.37 21.59 -3.66
N ALA A 191 -11.32 21.93 -4.40
CA ALA A 191 -11.04 23.30 -4.81
C ALA A 191 -12.18 23.86 -5.67
N ILE A 192 -12.72 23.09 -6.62
CA ILE A 192 -13.85 23.47 -7.46
C ILE A 192 -15.11 23.73 -6.62
N VAL A 193 -15.43 22.84 -5.66
CA VAL A 193 -16.60 23.00 -4.78
C VAL A 193 -16.47 24.27 -3.93
N ARG A 194 -15.30 24.55 -3.37
CA ARG A 194 -15.06 25.75 -2.56
C ARG A 194 -15.17 27.03 -3.37
N ASP A 195 -14.55 27.08 -4.53
CA ASP A 195 -14.62 28.24 -5.43
C ASP A 195 -16.07 28.54 -5.88
N ALA A 196 -16.86 27.51 -6.14
CA ALA A 196 -18.27 27.68 -6.45
C ALA A 196 -19.09 28.17 -5.24
N ALA A 197 -18.79 27.71 -4.04
CA ALA A 197 -19.45 28.19 -2.83
C ALA A 197 -19.12 29.67 -2.56
N ASP A 198 -17.86 30.07 -2.72
CA ASP A 198 -17.42 31.45 -2.55
C ASP A 198 -18.10 32.39 -3.57
N ARG A 199 -18.21 31.98 -4.83
CA ARG A 199 -18.95 32.72 -5.87
C ARG A 199 -20.42 32.91 -5.51
N LYS A 200 -21.09 31.89 -4.97
CA LYS A 200 -22.49 31.99 -4.50
C LYS A 200 -22.63 32.98 -3.35
N VAL A 201 -21.66 33.06 -2.43
CA VAL A 201 -21.68 34.04 -1.33
C VAL A 201 -21.47 35.45 -1.84
N GLN A 202 -20.51 35.66 -2.74
CA GLN A 202 -20.24 36.98 -3.32
C GLN A 202 -21.42 37.53 -4.13
N SER A 203 -22.10 36.66 -4.87
CA SER A 203 -23.30 37.08 -5.66
C SER A 203 -24.51 37.47 -4.80
N LYS A 204 -24.58 36.98 -3.55
CA LYS A 204 -25.61 37.33 -2.56
C LYS A 204 -25.31 38.58 -1.75
N THR A 205 -24.03 39.03 -1.72
CA THR A 205 -23.63 40.24 -0.99
C THR A 205 -23.88 41.45 -1.91
N PRO A 206 -24.80 42.38 -1.53
CA PRO A 206 -25.03 43.57 -2.33
C PRO A 206 -23.76 44.42 -2.41
N PRO A 207 -23.50 45.11 -3.56
CA PRO A 207 -22.29 45.90 -3.68
C PRO A 207 -22.24 46.95 -2.57
N ARG A 208 -21.14 46.91 -1.80
CA ARG A 208 -20.87 47.88 -0.74
C ARG A 208 -20.90 49.25 -1.38
N LYS A 209 -21.99 50.04 -1.12
CA LYS A 209 -22.07 51.46 -1.56
C LYS A 209 -20.80 52.13 -1.05
N THR A 210 -19.89 52.47 -1.93
CA THR A 210 -18.80 53.39 -1.65
C THR A 210 -19.43 54.71 -1.24
N LEU A 211 -19.42 55.02 0.02
CA LEU A 211 -19.74 56.38 0.52
C LEU A 211 -18.85 57.33 -0.28
N GLY A 212 -19.43 58.07 -1.19
CA GLY A 212 -18.75 59.06 -2.00
C GLY A 212 -18.02 60.03 -1.08
N ALA A 213 -16.72 60.15 -1.30
CA ALA A 213 -15.93 61.23 -0.72
C ALA A 213 -16.59 62.52 -1.13
N GLY A 214 -17.30 63.14 -0.21
CA GLY A 214 -17.87 64.45 -0.36
C GLY A 214 -16.79 65.47 -0.70
N THR A 215 -16.78 65.94 -1.89
CA THR A 215 -16.00 67.09 -2.31
C THR A 215 -16.54 68.31 -1.57
N SER A 216 -15.94 68.61 -0.41
CA SER A 216 -16.07 69.88 0.25
C SER A 216 -15.25 70.95 -0.55
N GLY A 217 -15.89 71.52 -1.54
CA GLY A 217 -15.40 72.68 -2.25
C GLY A 217 -15.53 73.94 -1.39
N ALA A 218 -14.50 74.25 -0.64
CA ALA A 218 -14.37 75.54 0.05
C ALA A 218 -14.12 76.61 -1.01
N LYS A 219 -15.15 77.40 -1.37
CA LYS A 219 -15.02 78.68 -2.04
C LYS A 219 -14.33 79.68 -1.15
N LEU A 220 -13.03 79.90 -1.30
CA LEU A 220 -12.36 81.05 -0.73
C LEU A 220 -12.61 82.23 -1.66
N ARG A 221 -13.48 83.15 -1.24
CA ARG A 221 -13.75 84.44 -1.87
C ARG A 221 -12.59 85.38 -1.64
N ALA A 222 -11.97 85.86 -2.74
CA ALA A 222 -11.06 86.99 -2.74
C ALA A 222 -11.79 88.26 -2.28
N ARG A 223 -11.15 89.00 -1.33
CA ARG A 223 -11.34 90.43 -1.19
C ARG A 223 -10.01 91.06 -0.71
N ARG A 224 -9.56 91.91 -1.55
CA ARG A 224 -8.55 93.01 -1.43
C ARG A 224 -7.13 92.60 -1.67
#